data_e9fe0827ebce638e4a17e0ebbf22b149
#
_entry.id   e9fe0827ebce638e4a17e0ebbf22b149
#
_cell.length_a   1.000
_cell.length_b   1.000
_cell.length_c   1.000
_cell.angle_alpha   90.00
_cell.angle_beta   90.00
_cell.angle_gamma   90.00
#
_symmetry.space_group_name_H-M   'P 1'
#
loop_
_entity.id
_entity.type
_entity.pdbx_description
1 polymer ?
#
loop_
_entity_poly.entity_id
_entity_poly.type
_entity_poly.pdbx_seq_one_letter_code
_entity_poly.pdbx_strand_id
1 'polypeptide(L)'
;MPDAPVTVVIVHWNQPERCVRTGRAFAAQHAVELHLIVVDNGSDPAAVSEVAAGLPAAEVVRLGRNAGFGAAANVGLRRWLEWGVGDWVAVAPHDALPEPDCLWRLLDAVAERPRAGLASAEFGEPGKPVVDRYFGGILVDRQRDEGWEDAGHPHGTLLLARRGCLEAIGLFDERYFAYCEEADLGLRASAAGWEVGVVWGAIVRNPSVSVRSEVAEYLMLRNSLLLVREHFGRYPAFIRICFALVNTTRLGLHPAARGPFFSWPARRRALRDFLRRRLGPPPPELAMAAGQGIAARIR
;
A
#
# COMPACT_ATOMS: atom_id res chain seq x y z
N MET A 1 -15.35 -16.86 -13.30
CA MET A 1 -15.37 -15.39 -13.56
C MET A 1 -16.40 -14.78 -12.62
N PRO A 2 -16.14 -13.61 -11.99
CA PRO A 2 -17.16 -12.96 -11.19
C PRO A 2 -18.35 -12.57 -12.09
N ASP A 3 -19.57 -12.79 -11.58
CA ASP A 3 -20.82 -12.42 -12.27
C ASP A 3 -21.11 -10.91 -12.25
N ALA A 4 -20.23 -10.14 -11.61
CA ALA A 4 -20.36 -8.69 -11.44
C ALA A 4 -19.00 -8.00 -11.70
N PRO A 5 -18.99 -6.70 -12.09
CA PRO A 5 -17.78 -5.96 -12.34
C PRO A 5 -16.92 -5.86 -11.09
N VAL A 6 -15.59 -5.88 -11.29
CA VAL A 6 -14.61 -5.64 -10.24
C VAL A 6 -14.38 -4.15 -10.10
N THR A 7 -14.53 -3.62 -8.91
CA THR A 7 -14.17 -2.23 -8.65
C THR A 7 -12.66 -2.09 -8.44
N VAL A 8 -12.05 -1.09 -9.07
CA VAL A 8 -10.65 -0.73 -8.87
C VAL A 8 -10.59 0.67 -8.26
N VAL A 9 -10.04 0.77 -7.06
CA VAL A 9 -9.78 2.03 -6.36
C VAL A 9 -8.33 2.45 -6.60
N ILE A 10 -8.12 3.55 -7.30
CA ILE A 10 -6.80 4.13 -7.56
C ILE A 10 -6.62 5.35 -6.67
N VAL A 11 -5.59 5.36 -5.81
CA VAL A 11 -5.23 6.52 -4.99
C VAL A 11 -4.28 7.43 -5.77
N HIS A 12 -4.70 8.66 -6.04
CA HIS A 12 -3.94 9.66 -6.80
C HIS A 12 -3.45 10.81 -5.92
N TRP A 13 -2.22 11.27 -6.16
CA TRP A 13 -1.68 12.49 -5.57
C TRP A 13 -0.64 13.14 -6.49
N ASN A 14 -0.97 14.32 -7.07
CA ASN A 14 -0.09 15.20 -7.85
C ASN A 14 0.74 14.52 -8.96
N GLN A 15 0.28 13.43 -9.56
CA GLN A 15 0.93 12.74 -10.66
C GLN A 15 -0.11 12.29 -11.72
N PRO A 16 -0.77 13.25 -12.40
CA PRO A 16 -1.90 12.96 -13.26
C PRO A 16 -1.55 12.06 -14.44
N GLU A 17 -0.42 12.28 -15.11
CA GLU A 17 0.02 11.44 -16.24
C GLU A 17 0.17 9.96 -15.85
N ARG A 18 0.74 9.70 -14.65
CA ARG A 18 0.88 8.33 -14.13
C ARG A 18 -0.48 7.74 -13.79
N CYS A 19 -1.33 8.51 -13.14
CA CYS A 19 -2.69 8.09 -12.79
C CYS A 19 -3.49 7.72 -14.03
N VAL A 20 -3.44 8.53 -15.07
CA VAL A 20 -4.10 8.24 -16.36
C VAL A 20 -3.53 6.97 -16.99
N ARG A 21 -2.21 6.78 -16.99
CA ARG A 21 -1.59 5.57 -17.51
C ARG A 21 -2.01 4.32 -16.71
N THR A 22 -2.04 4.40 -15.40
CA THR A 22 -2.51 3.33 -14.50
C THR A 22 -3.98 3.01 -14.76
N GLY A 23 -4.86 4.02 -14.80
CA GLY A 23 -6.28 3.82 -15.08
C GLY A 23 -6.54 3.17 -16.46
N ARG A 24 -5.78 3.56 -17.49
CA ARG A 24 -5.84 2.92 -18.81
C ARG A 24 -5.34 1.48 -18.80
N ALA A 25 -4.27 1.18 -18.03
CA ALA A 25 -3.79 -0.19 -17.89
C ALA A 25 -4.82 -1.10 -17.19
N PHE A 26 -5.56 -0.57 -16.22
CA PHE A 26 -6.70 -1.27 -15.64
C PHE A 26 -7.86 -1.41 -16.64
N ALA A 27 -8.24 -0.35 -17.33
CA ALA A 27 -9.32 -0.41 -18.34
C ALA A 27 -9.04 -1.39 -19.50
N ALA A 28 -7.75 -1.72 -19.73
CA ALA A 28 -7.31 -2.68 -20.74
C ALA A 28 -7.16 -4.12 -20.22
N GLN A 29 -7.61 -4.42 -19.00
CA GLN A 29 -7.53 -5.79 -18.46
C GLN A 29 -8.41 -6.75 -19.25
N HIS A 30 -7.87 -7.93 -19.55
CA HIS A 30 -8.59 -8.94 -20.32
C HIS A 30 -9.63 -9.67 -19.47
N ALA A 31 -10.78 -9.94 -20.08
CA ALA A 31 -11.83 -10.80 -19.56
C ALA A 31 -12.39 -10.39 -18.17
N VAL A 32 -12.26 -9.12 -17.79
CA VAL A 32 -12.79 -8.58 -16.52
C VAL A 32 -13.53 -7.28 -16.82
N GLU A 33 -14.80 -7.20 -16.44
CA GLU A 33 -15.54 -5.96 -16.44
C GLU A 33 -15.15 -5.11 -15.22
N LEU A 34 -14.86 -3.83 -15.45
CA LEU A 34 -14.29 -2.98 -14.41
C LEU A 34 -15.11 -1.71 -14.17
N HIS A 35 -15.17 -1.32 -12.89
CA HIS A 35 -15.57 0.00 -12.45
C HIS A 35 -14.38 0.72 -11.81
N LEU A 36 -13.97 1.87 -12.33
CA LEU A 36 -12.82 2.62 -11.84
C LEU A 36 -13.28 3.76 -10.93
N ILE A 37 -12.74 3.79 -9.71
CA ILE A 37 -12.84 4.90 -8.76
C ILE A 37 -11.45 5.48 -8.58
N VAL A 38 -11.23 6.73 -8.96
CA VAL A 38 -10.00 7.46 -8.66
C VAL A 38 -10.25 8.36 -7.47
N VAL A 39 -9.54 8.10 -6.37
CA VAL A 39 -9.59 8.96 -5.18
C VAL A 39 -8.42 9.93 -5.24
N ASP A 40 -8.73 11.19 -5.52
CA ASP A 40 -7.76 12.28 -5.48
C ASP A 40 -7.45 12.67 -4.03
N ASN A 41 -6.23 12.42 -3.61
CA ASN A 41 -5.76 12.63 -2.24
C ASN A 41 -5.23 14.06 -2.00
N GLY A 42 -5.99 15.06 -2.44
CA GLY A 42 -5.69 16.48 -2.24
C GLY A 42 -4.60 17.02 -3.19
N SER A 43 -4.74 16.72 -4.48
CA SER A 43 -3.86 17.26 -5.52
C SER A 43 -4.26 18.67 -5.92
N ASP A 44 -3.38 19.33 -6.68
CA ASP A 44 -3.67 20.60 -7.32
C ASP A 44 -4.87 20.47 -8.30
N PRO A 45 -5.76 21.48 -8.41
CA PRO A 45 -6.94 21.41 -9.27
C PRO A 45 -6.63 21.05 -10.73
N ALA A 46 -5.50 21.52 -11.28
CA ALA A 46 -5.08 21.20 -12.64
C ALA A 46 -4.81 19.69 -12.81
N ALA A 47 -4.11 19.07 -11.86
CA ALA A 47 -3.86 17.62 -11.88
C ALA A 47 -5.14 16.80 -11.84
N VAL A 48 -6.13 17.22 -11.05
CA VAL A 48 -7.44 16.56 -11.00
C VAL A 48 -8.19 16.67 -12.33
N SER A 49 -8.17 17.85 -12.93
CA SER A 49 -8.81 18.08 -14.24
C SER A 49 -8.19 17.23 -15.35
N GLU A 50 -6.86 17.07 -15.32
CA GLU A 50 -6.12 16.21 -16.25
C GLU A 50 -6.49 14.72 -16.07
N VAL A 51 -6.59 14.24 -14.82
CA VAL A 51 -7.05 12.87 -14.54
C VAL A 51 -8.47 12.65 -15.03
N ALA A 52 -9.40 13.57 -14.75
CA ALA A 52 -10.79 13.47 -15.19
C ALA A 52 -10.91 13.46 -16.74
N ALA A 53 -10.13 14.30 -17.43
CA ALA A 53 -10.07 14.33 -18.88
C ALA A 53 -9.46 13.04 -19.49
N GLY A 54 -8.41 12.50 -18.83
CA GLY A 54 -7.70 11.30 -19.29
C GLY A 54 -8.41 9.98 -19.02
N LEU A 55 -9.36 9.96 -18.05
CA LEU A 55 -10.16 8.80 -17.62
C LEU A 55 -11.65 9.16 -17.52
N PRO A 56 -12.32 9.48 -18.64
CA PRO A 56 -13.70 9.98 -18.62
C PRO A 56 -14.74 8.99 -18.10
N ALA A 57 -14.42 7.69 -18.08
CA ALA A 57 -15.29 6.65 -17.54
C ALA A 57 -15.05 6.36 -16.04
N ALA A 58 -14.05 6.97 -15.42
CA ALA A 58 -13.75 6.78 -14.00
C ALA A 58 -14.58 7.74 -13.14
N GLU A 59 -15.05 7.25 -11.99
CA GLU A 59 -15.57 8.10 -10.93
C GLU A 59 -14.40 8.77 -10.21
N VAL A 60 -14.32 10.11 -10.21
CA VAL A 60 -13.26 10.86 -9.53
C VAL A 60 -13.81 11.45 -8.23
N VAL A 61 -13.29 10.96 -7.09
CA VAL A 61 -13.66 11.42 -5.74
C VAL A 61 -12.52 12.29 -5.19
N ARG A 62 -12.81 13.53 -4.79
CA ARG A 62 -11.79 14.48 -4.33
C ARG A 62 -11.74 14.60 -2.81
N LEU A 63 -10.53 14.54 -2.26
CA LEU A 63 -10.23 14.95 -0.89
C LEU A 63 -9.67 16.38 -0.86
N GLY A 64 -9.94 17.12 0.20
CA GLY A 64 -9.44 18.50 0.34
C GLY A 64 -7.97 18.60 0.76
N ARG A 65 -7.34 17.46 1.09
CA ARG A 65 -5.95 17.39 1.57
C ARG A 65 -5.39 15.98 1.38
N ASN A 66 -4.07 15.84 1.43
CA ASN A 66 -3.42 14.53 1.53
C ASN A 66 -3.68 13.93 2.92
N ALA A 67 -4.53 12.92 2.94
CA ALA A 67 -4.92 12.18 4.17
C ALA A 67 -4.06 10.92 4.41
N GLY A 68 -3.17 10.58 3.45
CA GLY A 68 -2.42 9.33 3.41
C GLY A 68 -3.06 8.28 2.52
N PHE A 69 -2.30 7.22 2.20
CA PHE A 69 -2.75 6.18 1.27
C PHE A 69 -3.96 5.42 1.80
N GLY A 70 -3.88 4.87 3.02
CA GLY A 70 -4.95 4.07 3.59
C GLY A 70 -6.25 4.85 3.77
N ALA A 71 -6.17 6.11 4.23
CA ALA A 71 -7.36 6.96 4.39
C ALA A 71 -8.02 7.31 3.04
N ALA A 72 -7.23 7.60 2.01
CA ALA A 72 -7.75 7.84 0.68
C ALA A 72 -8.36 6.56 0.07
N ALA A 73 -7.68 5.42 0.19
CA ALA A 73 -8.23 4.13 -0.24
C ALA A 73 -9.55 3.81 0.47
N ASN A 74 -9.66 4.10 1.76
CA ASN A 74 -10.89 3.91 2.53
C ASN A 74 -12.09 4.69 1.97
N VAL A 75 -11.88 5.86 1.40
CA VAL A 75 -12.97 6.62 0.74
C VAL A 75 -13.52 5.85 -0.46
N GLY A 76 -12.66 5.32 -1.32
CA GLY A 76 -13.07 4.49 -2.45
C GLY A 76 -13.70 3.16 -2.00
N LEU A 77 -13.15 2.53 -0.97
CA LEU A 77 -13.67 1.29 -0.41
C LEU A 77 -15.06 1.46 0.20
N ARG A 78 -15.31 2.55 0.96
CA ARG A 78 -16.66 2.87 1.49
C ARG A 78 -17.65 3.07 0.35
N ARG A 79 -17.25 3.79 -0.71
CA ARG A 79 -18.08 4.01 -1.90
C ARG A 79 -18.48 2.69 -2.56
N TRP A 80 -17.50 1.78 -2.72
CA TRP A 80 -17.78 0.45 -3.25
C TRP A 80 -18.67 -0.40 -2.33
N LEU A 81 -18.46 -0.36 -1.02
CA LEU A 81 -19.29 -1.06 -0.04
C LEU A 81 -20.74 -0.55 -0.07
N GLU A 82 -20.94 0.76 -0.16
CA GLU A 82 -22.25 1.41 -0.25
C GLU A 82 -22.96 1.05 -1.56
N TRP A 83 -22.22 0.93 -2.65
CA TRP A 83 -22.77 0.53 -3.94
C TRP A 83 -23.31 -0.90 -3.95
N GLY A 84 -22.76 -1.79 -3.12
CA GLY A 84 -23.30 -3.14 -2.89
C GLY A 84 -23.08 -4.13 -4.04
N VAL A 85 -22.29 -3.78 -5.07
CA VAL A 85 -22.07 -4.60 -6.27
C VAL A 85 -20.69 -5.25 -6.23
N GLY A 86 -20.63 -6.55 -6.59
CA GLY A 86 -19.42 -7.35 -6.68
C GLY A 86 -18.82 -7.73 -5.31
N ASP A 87 -18.16 -8.88 -5.29
CA ASP A 87 -17.53 -9.44 -4.08
C ASP A 87 -16.08 -8.99 -3.92
N TRP A 88 -15.48 -8.43 -4.97
CA TRP A 88 -14.06 -8.11 -5.00
C TRP A 88 -13.81 -6.66 -5.36
N VAL A 89 -12.84 -6.07 -4.67
CA VAL A 89 -12.30 -4.74 -4.97
C VAL A 89 -10.78 -4.81 -5.05
N ALA A 90 -10.21 -4.16 -6.06
CA ALA A 90 -8.78 -3.96 -6.16
C ALA A 90 -8.40 -2.55 -5.66
N VAL A 91 -7.28 -2.43 -4.97
CA VAL A 91 -6.73 -1.14 -4.50
C VAL A 91 -5.30 -1.00 -5.03
N ALA A 92 -5.00 0.13 -5.63
CA ALA A 92 -3.69 0.41 -6.20
C ALA A 92 -3.30 1.90 -6.07
N PRO A 93 -1.99 2.22 -5.97
CA PRO A 93 -1.49 3.57 -6.15
C PRO A 93 -1.53 3.99 -7.63
N HIS A 94 -1.43 5.28 -7.88
CA HIS A 94 -1.50 5.88 -9.21
C HIS A 94 -0.35 5.53 -10.17
N ASP A 95 0.63 4.75 -9.73
CA ASP A 95 1.80 4.31 -10.51
C ASP A 95 1.90 2.79 -10.67
N ALA A 96 0.86 2.05 -10.28
CA ALA A 96 0.75 0.62 -10.51
C ALA A 96 0.40 0.33 -11.98
N LEU A 97 1.17 -0.54 -12.62
CA LEU A 97 0.96 -0.94 -14.01
C LEU A 97 0.75 -2.45 -14.08
N PRO A 98 -0.51 -2.93 -13.99
CA PRO A 98 -0.83 -4.33 -14.15
C PRO A 98 -0.60 -4.77 -15.60
N GLU A 99 -0.08 -5.98 -15.78
CA GLU A 99 -0.08 -6.64 -17.10
C GLU A 99 -1.50 -7.03 -17.51
N PRO A 100 -1.78 -7.21 -18.82
CA PRO A 100 -3.15 -7.32 -19.34
C PRO A 100 -4.01 -8.45 -18.74
N ASP A 101 -3.42 -9.49 -18.20
CA ASP A 101 -4.09 -10.64 -17.58
C ASP A 101 -3.98 -10.65 -16.03
N CYS A 102 -3.41 -9.61 -15.44
CA CYS A 102 -3.11 -9.56 -14.00
C CYS A 102 -4.36 -9.73 -13.13
N LEU A 103 -5.42 -8.96 -13.38
CA LEU A 103 -6.66 -9.07 -12.60
C LEU A 103 -7.38 -10.40 -12.83
N TRP A 104 -7.37 -10.90 -14.06
CA TRP A 104 -7.93 -12.20 -14.36
C TRP A 104 -7.23 -13.30 -13.55
N ARG A 105 -5.88 -13.32 -13.52
CA ARG A 105 -5.10 -14.29 -12.73
C ARG A 105 -5.37 -14.18 -11.23
N LEU A 106 -5.50 -12.96 -10.70
CA LEU A 106 -5.86 -12.75 -9.31
C LEU A 106 -7.23 -13.35 -8.99
N LEU A 107 -8.23 -13.07 -9.81
CA LEU A 107 -9.61 -13.57 -9.63
C LEU A 107 -9.71 -15.08 -9.78
N ASP A 108 -9.01 -15.66 -10.76
CA ASP A 108 -8.94 -17.10 -10.99
C ASP A 108 -8.32 -17.83 -9.78
N ALA A 109 -7.22 -17.30 -9.26
CA ALA A 109 -6.55 -17.88 -8.10
C ALA A 109 -7.40 -17.88 -6.81
N VAL A 110 -8.34 -16.94 -6.67
CA VAL A 110 -9.23 -16.85 -5.48
C VAL A 110 -10.59 -17.52 -5.70
N ALA A 111 -10.94 -17.90 -6.94
CA ALA A 111 -12.26 -18.46 -7.27
C ALA A 111 -12.55 -19.76 -6.51
N GLU A 112 -11.55 -20.64 -6.37
CA GLU A 112 -11.66 -21.92 -5.66
C GLU A 112 -11.31 -21.83 -4.17
N ARG A 113 -11.11 -20.60 -3.64
CA ARG A 113 -10.69 -20.35 -2.25
C ARG A 113 -11.77 -19.59 -1.48
N PRO A 114 -12.74 -20.27 -0.87
CA PRO A 114 -13.85 -19.58 -0.18
C PRO A 114 -13.38 -18.74 1.01
N ARG A 115 -12.20 -19.03 1.57
CA ARG A 115 -11.60 -18.27 2.66
C ARG A 115 -10.56 -17.25 2.22
N ALA A 116 -10.26 -17.12 0.92
CA ALA A 116 -9.41 -16.04 0.45
C ALA A 116 -10.07 -14.69 0.76
N GLY A 117 -9.42 -13.91 1.59
CA GLY A 117 -9.89 -12.57 1.99
C GLY A 117 -9.09 -11.46 1.34
N LEU A 118 -7.78 -11.65 1.23
CA LEU A 118 -6.85 -10.69 0.63
C LEU A 118 -5.86 -11.40 -0.29
N ALA A 119 -5.63 -10.83 -1.45
CA ALA A 119 -4.60 -11.28 -2.37
C ALA A 119 -3.77 -10.09 -2.87
N SER A 120 -2.55 -10.31 -3.29
CA SER A 120 -1.78 -9.31 -4.04
C SER A 120 -1.16 -9.90 -5.29
N ALA A 121 -0.94 -9.03 -6.27
CA ALA A 121 -0.18 -9.36 -7.46
C ALA A 121 1.33 -9.49 -7.15
N GLU A 122 2.06 -10.17 -8.03
CA GLU A 122 3.52 -10.18 -8.06
C GLU A 122 4.03 -8.78 -8.47
N PHE A 123 4.89 -8.17 -7.63
CA PHE A 123 5.33 -6.78 -7.77
C PHE A 123 6.81 -6.61 -8.16
N GLY A 124 7.45 -7.70 -8.60
CA GLY A 124 8.83 -7.68 -9.12
C GLY A 124 9.93 -7.96 -8.08
N GLU A 125 9.57 -8.10 -6.80
CA GLU A 125 10.51 -8.58 -5.78
C GLU A 125 10.48 -10.12 -5.71
N PRO A 126 11.62 -10.77 -5.43
CA PRO A 126 11.72 -12.23 -5.50
C PRO A 126 11.06 -12.98 -4.33
N GLY A 127 10.57 -12.27 -3.32
CA GLY A 127 10.04 -12.85 -2.10
C GLY A 127 8.61 -12.46 -1.79
N LYS A 128 7.96 -13.28 -0.96
CA LYS A 128 6.62 -13.00 -0.43
C LYS A 128 6.68 -12.15 0.84
N PRO A 129 5.74 -11.23 1.06
CA PRO A 129 5.70 -10.41 2.25
C PRO A 129 5.18 -11.21 3.45
N VAL A 130 5.89 -11.12 4.58
CA VAL A 130 5.47 -11.65 5.88
C VAL A 130 5.71 -10.62 6.97
N VAL A 131 5.08 -10.81 8.12
CA VAL A 131 5.31 -9.96 9.29
C VAL A 131 6.03 -10.76 10.38
N ASP A 132 7.28 -10.41 10.62
CA ASP A 132 8.02 -10.92 11.76
C ASP A 132 7.69 -10.12 13.04
N ARG A 133 7.52 -10.82 14.15
CA ARG A 133 7.13 -10.22 15.43
C ARG A 133 8.13 -9.20 16.00
N TYR A 134 9.38 -9.22 15.55
CA TYR A 134 10.44 -8.34 16.03
C TYR A 134 10.93 -7.36 14.98
N PHE A 135 10.88 -7.75 13.70
CA PHE A 135 11.36 -6.93 12.58
C PHE A 135 10.24 -6.19 11.85
N GLY A 136 8.97 -6.58 12.05
CA GLY A 136 7.86 -6.06 11.26
C GLY A 136 7.81 -6.70 9.87
N GLY A 137 7.45 -5.93 8.84
CA GLY A 137 7.39 -6.46 7.47
C GLY A 137 8.78 -6.85 6.94
N ILE A 138 8.90 -8.08 6.43
CA ILE A 138 10.08 -8.63 5.76
C ILE A 138 9.64 -9.40 4.51
N LEU A 139 10.59 -9.65 3.61
CA LEU A 139 10.40 -10.57 2.49
C LEU A 139 11.09 -11.89 2.82
N VAL A 140 10.43 -13.00 2.50
CA VAL A 140 11.00 -14.35 2.56
C VAL A 140 10.92 -14.99 1.19
N ASP A 141 11.84 -15.91 0.90
CA ASP A 141 11.91 -16.56 -0.40
C ASP A 141 10.57 -17.22 -0.76
N ARG A 142 10.15 -17.04 -2.02
CA ARG A 142 8.99 -17.71 -2.56
C ARG A 142 9.23 -19.23 -2.67
N GLN A 143 8.17 -20.00 -2.49
CA GLN A 143 8.20 -21.47 -2.59
C GLN A 143 7.50 -21.98 -3.85
N ARG A 144 6.94 -21.07 -4.65
CA ARG A 144 6.22 -21.39 -5.90
C ARG A 144 6.60 -20.39 -6.98
N ASP A 145 6.54 -20.83 -8.22
CA ASP A 145 6.78 -19.97 -9.38
C ASP A 145 5.50 -19.36 -9.94
N GLU A 146 4.35 -20.02 -9.74
CA GLU A 146 3.04 -19.57 -10.23
C GLU A 146 1.90 -19.85 -9.24
N GLY A 147 0.82 -19.07 -9.37
CA GLY A 147 -0.41 -19.23 -8.62
C GLY A 147 -0.34 -18.74 -7.18
N TRP A 148 -1.33 -19.15 -6.38
CA TRP A 148 -1.47 -18.71 -4.99
C TRP A 148 -0.39 -19.26 -4.07
N GLU A 149 0.21 -18.38 -3.29
CA GLU A 149 1.06 -18.73 -2.15
C GLU A 149 0.64 -17.92 -0.92
N ASP A 150 0.48 -18.60 0.22
CA ASP A 150 0.15 -17.94 1.49
C ASP A 150 1.22 -16.94 1.88
N ALA A 151 0.80 -15.75 2.29
CA ALA A 151 1.64 -14.64 2.70
C ALA A 151 1.16 -14.06 4.03
N GLY A 152 2.02 -13.30 4.71
CA GLY A 152 1.65 -12.64 5.97
C GLY A 152 0.78 -11.40 5.75
N HIS A 153 0.91 -10.76 4.59
CA HIS A 153 0.08 -9.63 4.16
C HIS A 153 0.15 -9.47 2.64
N PRO A 154 -0.83 -8.80 2.02
CA PRO A 154 -0.75 -8.44 0.62
C PRO A 154 0.27 -7.31 0.41
N HIS A 155 0.80 -7.17 -0.81
CA HIS A 155 1.63 -6.03 -1.16
C HIS A 155 0.77 -4.86 -1.65
N GLY A 156 1.12 -3.64 -1.24
CA GLY A 156 0.33 -2.43 -1.51
C GLY A 156 0.34 -1.92 -2.96
N THR A 157 1.14 -2.52 -3.87
CA THR A 157 1.16 -2.10 -5.28
C THR A 157 -0.13 -2.49 -6.02
N LEU A 158 -0.68 -3.67 -5.73
CA LEU A 158 -2.00 -4.09 -6.18
C LEU A 158 -2.54 -5.12 -5.21
N LEU A 159 -3.53 -4.71 -4.44
CA LEU A 159 -4.21 -5.52 -3.44
C LEU A 159 -5.63 -5.81 -3.95
N LEU A 160 -6.02 -7.10 -3.93
CA LEU A 160 -7.39 -7.55 -4.14
C LEU A 160 -8.00 -7.93 -2.78
N ALA A 161 -9.19 -7.41 -2.46
CA ALA A 161 -9.87 -7.67 -1.19
C ALA A 161 -11.30 -8.17 -1.41
N ARG A 162 -11.71 -9.16 -0.61
CA ARG A 162 -13.08 -9.66 -0.62
C ARG A 162 -13.98 -8.81 0.28
N ARG A 163 -15.22 -8.56 -0.17
CA ARG A 163 -16.24 -7.81 0.57
C ARG A 163 -16.43 -8.33 2.00
N GLY A 164 -16.76 -9.61 2.16
CA GLY A 164 -16.99 -10.19 3.48
C GLY A 164 -15.78 -10.15 4.40
N CYS A 165 -14.55 -10.15 3.84
CA CYS A 165 -13.35 -9.94 4.63
C CYS A 165 -13.30 -8.52 5.19
N LEU A 166 -13.46 -7.50 4.33
CA LEU A 166 -13.44 -6.10 4.77
C LEU A 166 -14.59 -5.74 5.71
N GLU A 167 -15.76 -6.32 5.53
CA GLU A 167 -16.89 -6.18 6.46
C GLU A 167 -16.58 -6.78 7.84
N ALA A 168 -15.87 -7.89 7.89
CA ALA A 168 -15.50 -8.58 9.13
C ALA A 168 -14.38 -7.89 9.90
N ILE A 169 -13.35 -7.38 9.20
CA ILE A 169 -12.14 -6.86 9.84
C ILE A 169 -12.05 -5.33 9.82
N GLY A 170 -12.93 -4.64 9.08
CA GLY A 170 -12.84 -3.20 8.80
C GLY A 170 -11.82 -2.87 7.71
N LEU A 171 -11.70 -1.58 7.41
CA LEU A 171 -10.86 -1.03 6.37
C LEU A 171 -9.41 -0.78 6.86
N PHE A 172 -8.61 -0.02 6.09
CA PHE A 172 -7.25 0.36 6.50
C PHE A 172 -7.27 1.20 7.77
N ASP A 173 -6.29 0.97 8.64
CA ASP A 173 -6.08 1.82 9.82
C ASP A 173 -5.39 3.13 9.40
N GLU A 174 -6.12 4.23 9.49
CA GLU A 174 -5.68 5.54 9.03
C GLU A 174 -4.53 6.14 9.87
N ARG A 175 -4.20 5.54 11.03
CA ARG A 175 -3.06 5.93 11.88
C ARG A 175 -1.72 5.76 11.18
N TYR A 176 -1.62 4.83 10.21
CA TYR A 176 -0.39 4.58 9.46
C TYR A 176 -0.05 5.71 8.49
N PHE A 177 -1.03 6.35 7.88
CA PHE A 177 -0.88 7.35 6.82
C PHE A 177 -0.35 6.76 5.51
N ALA A 178 0.82 6.12 5.51
CA ALA A 178 1.39 5.33 4.43
C ALA A 178 2.47 4.39 4.99
N TYR A 179 2.65 3.24 4.37
CA TYR A 179 3.49 2.10 4.77
C TYR A 179 2.98 1.35 6.01
N CYS A 180 2.95 0.05 5.93
CA CYS A 180 2.48 -0.93 6.91
C CYS A 180 0.95 -1.01 7.09
N GLU A 181 0.14 -0.19 6.45
CA GLU A 181 -1.32 -0.29 6.48
C GLU A 181 -1.84 -1.60 5.87
N GLU A 182 -1.20 -2.08 4.80
CA GLU A 182 -1.48 -3.37 4.19
C GLU A 182 -1.05 -4.55 5.08
N ALA A 183 0.05 -4.37 5.81
CA ALA A 183 0.51 -5.37 6.76
C ALA A 183 -0.43 -5.50 7.96
N ASP A 184 -0.93 -4.38 8.49
CA ASP A 184 -1.97 -4.36 9.52
C ASP A 184 -3.26 -5.04 9.03
N LEU A 185 -3.71 -4.70 7.82
CA LEU A 185 -4.90 -5.30 7.22
C LEU A 185 -4.74 -6.82 7.07
N GLY A 186 -3.59 -7.29 6.60
CA GLY A 186 -3.26 -8.71 6.45
C GLY A 186 -3.28 -9.47 7.77
N LEU A 187 -2.67 -8.91 8.83
CA LEU A 187 -2.68 -9.51 10.16
C LEU A 187 -4.09 -9.58 10.76
N ARG A 188 -4.93 -8.55 10.57
CA ARG A 188 -6.34 -8.58 11.00
C ARG A 188 -7.14 -9.64 10.24
N ALA A 189 -6.92 -9.76 8.92
CA ALA A 189 -7.56 -10.78 8.10
C ALA A 189 -7.19 -12.19 8.58
N SER A 190 -5.90 -12.47 8.75
CA SER A 190 -5.41 -13.75 9.25
C SER A 190 -5.94 -14.10 10.64
N ALA A 191 -6.00 -13.11 11.56
CA ALA A 191 -6.55 -13.29 12.89
C ALA A 191 -8.06 -13.62 12.89
N ALA A 192 -8.79 -13.15 11.87
CA ALA A 192 -10.21 -13.45 11.65
C ALA A 192 -10.44 -14.74 10.85
N GLY A 193 -9.38 -15.51 10.51
CA GLY A 193 -9.46 -16.79 9.81
C GLY A 193 -9.52 -16.68 8.28
N TRP A 194 -9.30 -15.51 7.72
CA TRP A 194 -9.17 -15.33 6.28
C TRP A 194 -7.78 -15.70 5.77
N GLU A 195 -7.74 -16.27 4.57
CA GLU A 195 -6.50 -16.55 3.87
C GLU A 195 -5.98 -15.26 3.21
N VAL A 196 -4.66 -15.06 3.31
CA VAL A 196 -3.95 -13.93 2.70
C VAL A 196 -2.83 -14.48 1.84
N GLY A 197 -2.69 -14.01 0.60
CA GLY A 197 -1.69 -14.56 -0.31
C GLY A 197 -1.15 -13.60 -1.35
N VAL A 198 -0.10 -14.08 -2.02
CA VAL A 198 0.43 -13.52 -3.27
C VAL A 198 0.08 -14.46 -4.40
N VAL A 199 -0.28 -13.94 -5.56
CA VAL A 199 -0.53 -14.73 -6.77
C VAL A 199 0.64 -14.50 -7.73
N TRP A 200 1.53 -15.46 -7.80
CA TRP A 200 2.66 -15.46 -8.71
C TRP A 200 2.19 -15.59 -10.15
N GLY A 201 2.78 -14.83 -11.06
CA GLY A 201 2.36 -14.71 -12.45
C GLY A 201 1.26 -13.67 -12.69
N ALA A 202 0.56 -13.18 -11.65
CA ALA A 202 -0.30 -12.00 -11.74
C ALA A 202 0.56 -10.74 -11.59
N ILE A 203 1.15 -10.25 -12.67
CA ILE A 203 2.23 -9.26 -12.62
C ILE A 203 1.70 -7.84 -12.58
N VAL A 204 2.16 -7.06 -11.61
CA VAL A 204 2.03 -5.60 -11.55
C VAL A 204 3.42 -4.96 -11.47
N ARG A 205 3.70 -3.98 -12.32
CA ARG A 205 4.95 -3.24 -12.30
C ARG A 205 4.77 -1.89 -11.63
N ASN A 206 5.76 -1.48 -10.86
CA ASN A 206 5.88 -0.11 -10.38
C ASN A 206 7.25 0.43 -10.80
N PRO A 207 7.37 1.05 -12.00
CA PRO A 207 8.65 1.49 -12.56
C PRO A 207 9.27 2.68 -11.82
N SER A 208 8.53 3.27 -10.91
CA SER A 208 8.97 4.44 -10.19
C SER A 208 8.89 4.24 -8.69
N VAL A 209 9.99 3.87 -8.07
CA VAL A 209 10.15 4.03 -6.62
C VAL A 209 10.17 5.54 -6.33
N SER A 210 9.00 6.12 -6.14
CA SER A 210 8.80 7.55 -6.20
C SER A 210 9.28 8.31 -4.97
N VAL A 211 9.68 7.65 -3.89
CA VAL A 211 9.98 8.40 -2.66
C VAL A 211 11.25 7.91 -1.97
N ARG A 212 12.40 8.29 -2.53
CA ARG A 212 13.62 8.40 -1.72
C ARG A 212 13.50 9.65 -0.85
N SER A 213 12.84 9.57 0.28
CA SER A 213 12.67 10.74 1.14
C SER A 213 12.83 10.37 2.61
N GLU A 214 13.26 11.33 3.40
CA GLU A 214 13.24 11.26 4.86
C GLU A 214 11.85 10.91 5.40
N VAL A 215 10.79 11.25 4.67
CA VAL A 215 9.40 10.88 4.98
C VAL A 215 9.20 9.36 4.95
N ALA A 216 9.70 8.68 3.92
CA ALA A 216 9.61 7.22 3.84
C ALA A 216 10.34 6.54 5.01
N GLU A 217 11.59 6.95 5.30
CA GLU A 217 12.37 6.45 6.43
C GLU A 217 11.63 6.67 7.77
N TYR A 218 11.07 7.88 7.95
CA TYR A 218 10.29 8.23 9.14
C TYR A 218 9.06 7.33 9.30
N LEU A 219 8.24 7.24 8.24
CA LEU A 219 6.99 6.48 8.27
C LEU A 219 7.24 4.98 8.42
N MET A 220 8.14 4.40 7.64
CA MET A 220 8.48 2.98 7.71
C MET A 220 8.95 2.57 9.11
N LEU A 221 9.84 3.34 9.73
CA LEU A 221 10.31 3.03 11.07
C LEU A 221 9.20 3.21 12.12
N ARG A 222 8.49 4.36 12.14
CA ARG A 222 7.41 4.63 13.10
C ARG A 222 6.30 3.59 13.00
N ASN A 223 5.90 3.28 11.80
CA ASN A 223 4.79 2.39 11.52
C ASN A 223 5.13 0.93 11.78
N SER A 224 6.36 0.48 11.49
CA SER A 224 6.77 -0.87 11.88
C SER A 224 6.78 -1.08 13.40
N LEU A 225 7.10 -0.04 14.16
CA LEU A 225 6.99 -0.07 15.63
C LEU A 225 5.53 -0.13 16.10
N LEU A 226 4.64 0.62 15.43
CA LEU A 226 3.20 0.58 15.68
C LEU A 226 2.65 -0.80 15.39
N LEU A 227 2.94 -1.36 14.21
CA LEU A 227 2.50 -2.68 13.76
C LEU A 227 2.90 -3.77 14.77
N VAL A 228 4.18 -3.80 15.14
CA VAL A 228 4.68 -4.78 16.13
C VAL A 228 4.00 -4.62 17.47
N ARG A 229 3.77 -3.39 17.92
CA ARG A 229 3.12 -3.14 19.22
C ARG A 229 1.64 -3.54 19.24
N GLU A 230 0.89 -3.23 18.19
CA GLU A 230 -0.54 -3.51 18.12
C GLU A 230 -0.82 -5.03 18.00
N HIS A 231 -0.03 -5.75 17.19
CA HIS A 231 -0.29 -7.16 16.91
C HIS A 231 0.47 -8.15 17.80
N PHE A 232 1.66 -7.78 18.31
CA PHE A 232 2.50 -8.68 19.10
C PHE A 232 2.76 -8.21 20.53
N GLY A 233 2.33 -6.99 20.85
CA GLY A 233 2.38 -6.45 22.20
C GLY A 233 3.64 -5.64 22.54
N ARG A 234 3.75 -5.26 23.82
CA ARG A 234 4.76 -4.29 24.29
C ARG A 234 6.17 -4.84 24.30
N TYR A 235 6.35 -6.14 24.61
CA TYR A 235 7.69 -6.73 24.68
C TYR A 235 8.36 -6.86 23.29
N PRO A 236 7.72 -7.42 22.24
CA PRO A 236 8.27 -7.36 20.91
C PRO A 236 8.53 -5.94 20.40
N ALA A 237 7.65 -4.98 20.70
CA ALA A 237 7.88 -3.58 20.34
C ALA A 237 9.13 -2.99 21.02
N PHE A 238 9.40 -3.33 22.27
CA PHE A 238 10.62 -2.93 22.97
C PHE A 238 11.86 -3.52 22.28
N ILE A 239 11.85 -4.80 21.95
CA ILE A 239 12.94 -5.46 21.20
C ILE A 239 13.15 -4.77 19.84
N ARG A 240 12.06 -4.44 19.14
CA ARG A 240 12.11 -3.70 17.85
C ARG A 240 12.75 -2.32 18.02
N ILE A 241 12.49 -1.61 19.12
CA ILE A 241 13.15 -0.33 19.42
C ILE A 241 14.66 -0.55 19.61
N CYS A 242 15.06 -1.57 20.38
CA CYS A 242 16.47 -1.88 20.60
C CYS A 242 17.19 -2.18 19.25
N PHE A 243 16.59 -3.00 18.39
CA PHE A 243 17.13 -3.25 17.06
C PHE A 243 17.20 -1.98 16.21
N ALA A 244 16.19 -1.12 16.26
CA ALA A 244 16.20 0.15 15.55
C ALA A 244 17.34 1.07 16.02
N LEU A 245 17.60 1.13 17.33
CA LEU A 245 18.69 1.92 17.91
C LEU A 245 20.05 1.36 17.49
N VAL A 246 20.27 0.05 17.65
CA VAL A 246 21.51 -0.63 17.25
C VAL A 246 21.79 -0.44 15.77
N ASN A 247 20.79 -0.69 14.91
CA ASN A 247 20.95 -0.52 13.48
C ASN A 247 21.21 0.95 13.10
N THR A 248 20.55 1.90 13.76
CA THR A 248 20.76 3.33 13.53
C THR A 248 22.20 3.72 13.88
N THR A 249 22.72 3.26 15.03
CA THR A 249 24.11 3.51 15.44
C THR A 249 25.10 2.88 14.47
N ARG A 250 24.87 1.60 14.10
CA ARG A 250 25.72 0.91 13.10
C ARG A 250 25.79 1.66 11.78
N LEU A 251 24.64 2.07 11.21
CA LEU A 251 24.59 2.82 9.98
C LEU A 251 25.19 4.23 10.10
N GLY A 252 25.16 4.81 11.31
CA GLY A 252 25.85 6.04 11.62
C GLY A 252 27.39 5.90 11.50
N LEU A 253 27.93 4.80 12.04
CA LEU A 253 29.36 4.51 12.03
C LEU A 253 29.85 3.98 10.68
N HIS A 254 28.99 3.34 9.88
CA HIS A 254 29.33 2.72 8.60
C HIS A 254 28.53 3.33 7.43
N PRO A 255 28.93 4.50 6.89
CA PRO A 255 28.18 5.18 5.81
C PRO A 255 27.97 4.32 4.55
N ALA A 256 28.91 3.44 4.22
CA ALA A 256 28.82 2.55 3.06
C ALA A 256 27.69 1.49 3.17
N ALA A 257 27.21 1.21 4.38
CA ALA A 257 26.11 0.28 4.62
C ALA A 257 24.73 0.94 4.62
N ARG A 258 24.66 2.27 4.39
CA ARG A 258 23.39 3.02 4.40
C ARG A 258 22.57 2.72 3.15
N GLY A 259 21.33 2.34 3.36
CA GLY A 259 20.36 2.28 2.26
C GLY A 259 19.97 3.68 1.74
N PRO A 260 19.24 3.73 0.63
CA PRO A 260 18.89 4.97 -0.06
C PRO A 260 17.97 5.91 0.75
N PHE A 261 17.29 5.40 1.76
CA PHE A 261 16.35 6.14 2.61
C PHE A 261 16.94 6.60 3.93
N PHE A 262 18.17 6.22 4.27
CA PHE A 262 18.74 6.47 5.59
C PHE A 262 18.81 7.97 5.91
N SER A 263 18.14 8.38 6.98
CA SER A 263 18.17 9.72 7.55
C SER A 263 18.17 9.67 9.07
N TRP A 264 19.22 10.18 9.69
CA TRP A 264 19.32 10.32 11.15
C TRP A 264 18.18 11.14 11.76
N PRO A 265 17.87 12.35 11.24
CA PRO A 265 16.77 13.15 11.76
C PRO A 265 15.43 12.41 11.69
N ALA A 266 15.14 11.75 10.57
CA ALA A 266 13.92 11.00 10.36
C ALA A 266 13.78 9.84 11.36
N ARG A 267 14.84 9.04 11.56
CA ARG A 267 14.82 7.92 12.51
C ARG A 267 14.65 8.36 13.96
N ARG A 268 15.36 9.40 14.38
CA ARG A 268 15.20 10.00 15.72
C ARG A 268 13.77 10.51 15.92
N ARG A 269 13.21 11.16 14.92
CA ARG A 269 11.86 11.67 14.95
C ARG A 269 10.83 10.54 15.03
N ALA A 270 10.99 9.48 14.23
CA ALA A 270 10.13 8.31 14.22
C ALA A 270 10.03 7.65 15.60
N LEU A 271 11.17 7.39 16.23
CA LEU A 271 11.24 6.83 17.58
C LEU A 271 10.54 7.73 18.62
N ARG A 272 10.83 9.03 18.59
CA ARG A 272 10.22 10.00 19.50
C ARG A 272 8.71 10.08 19.34
N ASP A 273 8.22 10.15 18.10
CA ASP A 273 6.81 10.31 17.82
C ASP A 273 6.04 9.01 18.10
N PHE A 274 6.62 7.84 17.86
CA PHE A 274 6.08 6.55 18.31
C PHE A 274 5.91 6.51 19.84
N LEU A 275 6.96 6.86 20.61
CA LEU A 275 6.92 6.88 22.08
C LEU A 275 5.89 7.88 22.62
N ARG A 276 5.67 8.99 21.91
CA ARG A 276 4.68 10.02 22.24
C ARG A 276 3.30 9.76 21.67
N ARG A 277 3.08 8.63 20.99
CA ARG A 277 1.86 8.26 20.28
C ARG A 277 1.39 9.29 19.25
N ARG A 278 2.33 9.96 18.59
CA ARG A 278 2.06 10.87 17.49
C ARG A 278 2.05 10.07 16.19
N LEU A 279 0.85 9.69 15.77
CA LEU A 279 0.58 8.87 14.60
C LEU A 279 -0.08 9.71 13.49
N GLY A 280 -0.37 9.09 12.33
CA GLY A 280 -0.96 9.80 11.19
C GLY A 280 0.10 10.52 10.32
N PRO A 281 -0.20 11.70 9.78
CA PRO A 281 0.65 12.37 8.81
C PRO A 281 2.06 12.67 9.34
N PRO A 282 3.08 12.69 8.45
CA PRO A 282 4.44 13.07 8.83
C PRO A 282 4.48 14.54 9.25
N PRO A 283 5.45 14.93 10.10
CA PRO A 283 5.62 16.33 10.46
C PRO A 283 5.85 17.22 9.24
N PRO A 284 5.28 18.45 9.21
CA PRO A 284 5.40 19.35 8.06
C PRO A 284 6.83 19.61 7.62
N GLU A 285 7.78 19.64 8.56
CA GLU A 285 9.20 19.89 8.28
C GLU A 285 9.81 18.79 7.40
N LEU A 286 9.42 17.54 7.59
CA LEU A 286 9.84 16.41 6.75
C LEU A 286 9.13 16.43 5.39
N ALA A 287 7.84 16.80 5.37
CA ALA A 287 7.06 16.86 4.13
C ALA A 287 7.56 17.96 3.18
N MET A 288 7.95 19.13 3.71
CA MET A 288 8.48 20.24 2.91
C MET A 288 9.89 19.96 2.34
N ALA A 289 10.75 19.28 3.09
CA ALA A 289 12.07 18.87 2.60
C ALA A 289 11.99 17.92 1.39
N ALA A 290 10.95 17.07 1.34
CA ALA A 290 10.68 16.21 0.20
C ALA A 290 10.25 16.99 -1.06
N GLY A 291 9.45 18.04 -0.91
CA GLY A 291 9.00 18.91 -2.03
C GLY A 291 10.13 19.73 -2.66
N GLN A 292 11.08 20.22 -1.86
CA GLN A 292 12.24 20.97 -2.34
C GLN A 292 13.23 20.10 -3.14
N GLY A 293 13.35 18.82 -2.80
CA GLY A 293 14.19 17.85 -3.53
C GLY A 293 13.68 17.54 -4.94
N ILE A 294 12.39 17.64 -5.19
CA ILE A 294 11.77 17.46 -6.51
C ILE A 294 11.96 18.73 -7.36
N ALA A 295 11.75 19.90 -6.81
CA ALA A 295 11.92 21.18 -7.52
C ALA A 295 13.38 21.48 -7.92
N ALA A 296 14.37 20.99 -7.16
CA ALA A 296 15.80 21.17 -7.44
C ALA A 296 16.34 20.25 -8.56
N ARG A 297 15.58 19.22 -8.99
CA ARG A 297 15.98 18.30 -10.07
C ARG A 297 15.30 18.54 -11.41
N ILE A 298 14.42 19.55 -11.50
CA ILE A 298 13.73 19.98 -12.73
C ILE A 298 14.40 21.24 -13.32
N ARG A 299 15.47 21.75 -12.71
CA ARG A 299 16.28 22.85 -13.26
C ARG A 299 17.58 22.36 -13.84
#